data_ce11ada0f5a97bccaa6b0a28eab7ce13
#
_entry.id   ce11ada0f5a97bccaa6b0a28eab7ce13
#
_cell.length_a   1.000
_cell.length_b   1.000
_cell.length_c   1.000
_cell.angle_alpha   90.00
_cell.angle_beta   90.00
_cell.angle_gamma   90.00
#
_symmetry.space_group_name_H-M   'P 1'
#
loop_
_entity.id
_entity.type
_entity.pdbx_description
1 polymer ?
#
loop_
_entity_poly.entity_id
_entity_poly.type
_entity_poly.pdbx_seq_one_letter_code
_entity_poly.pdbx_strand_id
1 'polypeptide(L)'
;MRHQLFIFFMFFFLSSHSSVVFPENKSNLKVLQLNVWLAGSKIENGTDVIADIIINTDADLVTLSEVNPLFMESLSSSLQRKGSEFHCIPSDDCGIITKYPILEQQFIYSPEKGFNGVLKTSIALPERKVCLYSAHLDYQHYGAFLPRGYDGQSWKKMPAPVTNVAAVLSFNNESKREEQIQELIKDATKESRKGSIILVGGDFNEPSHLDWCEATKNLFDHKGTIIPWPCTLMLQNAGFVDTYRELYPNPLTHPGFTWPADNPIIDVKELSWAKESDERDRIDFIFYLKNQGLKLKNVSIAGPTGTILKGERNSDPTKDPIFTTKNTWTSDHKGILAIFLLRD
;
A
#
# COMPACT_ATOMS: atom_id res chain seq x y z
N MET A 1 37.84 15.04 -70.07
CA MET A 1 37.49 13.96 -69.16
C MET A 1 37.69 14.44 -67.71
N ARG A 2 36.64 14.76 -67.01
CA ARG A 2 36.67 15.16 -65.60
C ARG A 2 36.30 13.96 -64.73
N HIS A 3 37.21 13.44 -63.91
CA HIS A 3 36.96 12.41 -62.93
C HIS A 3 36.29 13.05 -61.70
N GLN A 4 35.06 12.68 -61.40
CA GLN A 4 34.41 12.97 -60.10
C GLN A 4 34.79 11.89 -59.13
N LEU A 5 35.40 12.27 -58.02
CA LEU A 5 35.73 11.44 -56.87
C LEU A 5 34.51 11.40 -55.96
N PHE A 6 33.86 10.25 -55.82
CA PHE A 6 32.79 10.03 -54.82
C PHE A 6 33.43 9.59 -53.50
N ILE A 7 33.35 10.45 -52.47
CA ILE A 7 33.77 10.11 -51.13
C ILE A 7 32.52 9.50 -50.41
N PHE A 8 32.60 8.22 -50.08
CA PHE A 8 31.60 7.54 -49.26
C PHE A 8 31.87 7.85 -47.78
N PHE A 9 31.01 8.62 -47.11
CA PHE A 9 31.02 8.75 -45.66
C PHE A 9 30.31 7.57 -45.04
N MET A 10 31.05 6.67 -44.42
CA MET A 10 30.54 5.54 -43.64
C MET A 10 30.24 6.04 -42.22
N PHE A 11 28.96 6.30 -41.94
CA PHE A 11 28.51 6.63 -40.56
C PHE A 11 28.53 5.35 -39.72
N PHE A 12 29.49 5.25 -38.80
CA PHE A 12 29.46 4.26 -37.73
C PHE A 12 28.44 4.71 -36.67
N PHE A 13 27.28 4.06 -36.65
CA PHE A 13 26.38 4.13 -35.50
C PHE A 13 27.01 3.35 -34.35
N LEU A 14 27.63 4.02 -33.40
CA LEU A 14 27.95 3.49 -32.08
C LEU A 14 26.63 3.32 -31.33
N SER A 15 26.05 2.14 -31.33
CA SER A 15 24.96 1.76 -30.42
C SER A 15 25.57 1.65 -29.01
N SER A 16 25.36 2.69 -28.19
CA SER A 16 25.62 2.61 -26.75
C SER A 16 24.62 1.64 -26.13
N HIS A 17 25.02 0.39 -25.95
CA HIS A 17 24.30 -0.53 -25.10
C HIS A 17 24.53 -0.06 -23.66
N SER A 18 23.60 0.69 -23.10
CA SER A 18 23.53 0.88 -21.66
C SER A 18 23.21 -0.49 -21.04
N SER A 19 24.20 -1.12 -20.43
CA SER A 19 24.01 -2.32 -19.64
C SER A 19 23.08 -1.97 -18.47
N VAL A 20 21.92 -2.61 -18.42
CA VAL A 20 21.01 -2.51 -17.26
C VAL A 20 21.75 -3.14 -16.08
N VAL A 21 22.10 -2.31 -15.09
CA VAL A 21 22.74 -2.79 -13.86
C VAL A 21 21.63 -3.26 -12.93
N PHE A 22 21.60 -4.55 -12.62
CA PHE A 22 20.73 -5.12 -11.59
C PHE A 22 21.43 -5.03 -10.22
N PRO A 23 20.68 -4.79 -9.12
CA PRO A 23 21.22 -4.99 -7.79
C PRO A 23 21.72 -6.43 -7.62
N GLU A 24 22.66 -6.67 -6.69
CA GLU A 24 23.13 -8.01 -6.40
C GLU A 24 21.99 -9.02 -6.25
N ASN A 25 22.18 -10.24 -6.76
CA ASN A 25 21.17 -11.30 -6.79
C ASN A 25 20.74 -11.67 -5.36
N LYS A 26 19.75 -10.94 -4.82
CA LYS A 26 19.21 -11.17 -3.49
C LYS A 26 18.19 -12.30 -3.56
N SER A 27 18.37 -13.32 -2.75
CA SER A 27 17.35 -14.38 -2.59
C SER A 27 16.06 -13.88 -1.94
N ASN A 28 16.07 -12.73 -1.28
CA ASN A 28 14.90 -12.11 -0.63
C ASN A 28 14.47 -10.85 -1.38
N LEU A 29 13.16 -10.70 -1.53
CA LEU A 29 12.49 -9.50 -2.05
C LEU A 29 11.69 -8.85 -0.92
N LYS A 30 12.02 -7.62 -0.57
CA LYS A 30 11.35 -6.85 0.47
C LYS A 30 10.39 -5.84 -0.14
N VAL A 31 9.15 -5.91 0.28
CA VAL A 31 8.05 -5.04 -0.21
C VAL A 31 7.52 -4.22 0.95
N LEU A 32 7.51 -2.91 0.81
CA LEU A 32 6.93 -1.96 1.76
C LEU A 32 5.69 -1.32 1.15
N GLN A 33 4.62 -1.25 1.92
CA GLN A 33 3.46 -0.41 1.65
C GLN A 33 3.38 0.68 2.70
N LEU A 34 3.08 1.92 2.30
CA LEU A 34 2.95 3.06 3.21
C LEU A 34 2.01 4.12 2.63
N ASN A 35 0.97 4.52 3.39
CA ASN A 35 0.29 5.79 3.18
C ASN A 35 1.14 6.90 3.80
N VAL A 36 1.50 7.93 3.03
CA VAL A 36 2.43 8.98 3.45
C VAL A 36 1.73 10.24 3.99
N TRP A 37 0.42 10.20 4.08
CA TRP A 37 -0.43 11.27 4.59
C TRP A 37 -0.16 12.63 3.94
N LEU A 38 -0.96 12.95 2.93
CA LEU A 38 -0.91 14.23 2.20
C LEU A 38 0.51 14.58 1.72
N ALA A 39 1.17 13.61 1.04
CA ALA A 39 2.52 13.77 0.51
C ALA A 39 3.57 14.13 1.59
N GLY A 40 3.41 13.60 2.81
CA GLY A 40 4.32 13.85 3.94
C GLY A 40 4.30 15.29 4.46
N SER A 41 3.30 16.10 4.08
CA SER A 41 3.26 17.54 4.37
C SER A 41 2.89 17.88 5.82
N LYS A 42 2.46 16.89 6.60
CA LYS A 42 2.01 17.08 7.98
C LYS A 42 3.14 17.34 8.97
N ILE A 43 4.37 17.02 8.61
CA ILE A 43 5.54 17.29 9.44
C ILE A 43 6.63 18.02 8.67
N GLU A 44 7.45 18.77 9.38
CA GLU A 44 8.63 19.40 8.81
C GLU A 44 9.61 18.34 8.29
N ASN A 45 10.14 18.54 7.08
CA ASN A 45 11.03 17.60 6.39
C ASN A 45 10.44 16.18 6.21
N GLY A 46 9.11 16.05 6.11
CA GLY A 46 8.42 14.77 6.01
C GLY A 46 8.93 13.87 4.89
N THR A 47 9.26 14.43 3.73
CA THR A 47 9.86 13.69 2.60
C THR A 47 11.19 13.04 2.98
N ASP A 48 12.07 13.76 3.69
CA ASP A 48 13.37 13.22 4.12
C ASP A 48 13.21 12.13 5.18
N VAL A 49 12.21 12.28 6.07
CA VAL A 49 11.90 11.24 7.06
C VAL A 49 11.30 10.00 6.40
N ILE A 50 10.44 10.15 5.39
CA ILE A 50 9.91 9.02 4.60
C ILE A 50 11.05 8.32 3.85
N ALA A 51 12.00 9.05 3.28
CA ALA A 51 13.19 8.47 2.67
C ALA A 51 13.98 7.62 3.69
N ASP A 52 14.17 8.12 4.92
CA ASP A 52 14.84 7.38 5.99
C ASP A 52 14.06 6.11 6.40
N ILE A 53 12.73 6.17 6.46
CA ILE A 53 11.88 4.99 6.72
C ILE A 53 12.13 3.93 5.64
N ILE A 54 12.11 4.31 4.36
CA ILE A 54 12.34 3.40 3.23
C ILE A 54 13.74 2.78 3.30
N ILE A 55 14.77 3.58 3.56
CA ILE A 55 16.14 3.09 3.69
C ILE A 55 16.29 2.13 4.88
N ASN A 56 15.72 2.48 6.04
CA ASN A 56 15.80 1.67 7.24
C ASN A 56 15.12 0.30 7.10
N THR A 57 14.06 0.19 6.29
CA THR A 57 13.40 -1.08 5.98
C THR A 57 14.22 -1.94 5.02
N ASP A 58 15.18 -1.34 4.30
CA ASP A 58 15.90 -1.93 3.17
C ASP A 58 14.93 -2.52 2.13
N ALA A 59 13.77 -1.86 1.93
CA ALA A 59 12.78 -2.28 0.96
C ALA A 59 13.35 -2.25 -0.47
N ASP A 60 12.97 -3.22 -1.28
CA ASP A 60 13.35 -3.31 -2.69
C ASP A 60 12.25 -2.75 -3.61
N LEU A 61 11.00 -2.94 -3.20
CA LEU A 61 9.78 -2.45 -3.85
C LEU A 61 8.96 -1.69 -2.83
N VAL A 62 8.46 -0.51 -3.18
CA VAL A 62 7.63 0.32 -2.29
C VAL A 62 6.39 0.79 -3.02
N THR A 63 5.23 0.58 -2.42
CA THR A 63 3.96 1.19 -2.82
C THR A 63 3.61 2.31 -1.84
N LEU A 64 3.16 3.42 -2.38
CA LEU A 64 2.85 4.63 -1.63
C LEU A 64 1.43 5.08 -1.96
N SER A 65 0.68 5.53 -0.95
CA SER A 65 -0.61 6.18 -1.08
C SER A 65 -0.51 7.64 -0.62
N GLU A 66 -1.39 8.51 -1.14
CA GLU A 66 -1.42 9.95 -0.87
C GLU A 66 -0.18 10.70 -1.33
N VAL A 67 0.35 10.36 -2.47
CA VAL A 67 1.47 11.07 -3.10
C VAL A 67 0.99 12.10 -4.13
N ASN A 68 1.91 12.96 -4.56
CA ASN A 68 1.76 13.80 -5.74
C ASN A 68 3.09 13.83 -6.53
N PRO A 69 3.10 14.30 -7.79
CA PRO A 69 4.30 14.28 -8.61
C PRO A 69 5.50 15.01 -7.99
N LEU A 70 5.28 16.16 -7.36
CA LEU A 70 6.35 16.93 -6.70
C LEU A 70 6.96 16.20 -5.50
N PHE A 71 6.11 15.54 -4.71
CA PHE A 71 6.57 14.69 -3.62
C PHE A 71 7.42 13.52 -4.14
N MET A 72 6.98 12.85 -5.21
CA MET A 72 7.70 11.72 -5.79
C MET A 72 9.08 12.12 -6.31
N GLU A 73 9.20 13.28 -6.97
CA GLU A 73 10.47 13.86 -7.41
C GLU A 73 11.38 14.22 -6.22
N SER A 74 10.81 14.85 -5.19
CA SER A 74 11.52 15.22 -3.96
C SER A 74 12.01 14.00 -3.19
N LEU A 75 11.18 12.95 -3.09
CA LEU A 75 11.52 11.68 -2.45
C LEU A 75 12.66 10.98 -3.19
N SER A 76 12.59 10.89 -4.52
CA SER A 76 13.65 10.32 -5.35
C SER A 76 14.97 11.07 -5.13
N SER A 77 14.93 12.40 -5.12
CA SER A 77 16.10 13.25 -4.86
C SER A 77 16.65 13.05 -3.44
N SER A 78 15.77 12.90 -2.44
CA SER A 78 16.18 12.65 -1.04
C SER A 78 16.86 11.29 -0.89
N LEU A 79 16.31 10.24 -1.48
CA LEU A 79 16.90 8.90 -1.49
C LEU A 79 18.29 8.92 -2.13
N GLN A 80 18.44 9.59 -3.28
CA GLN A 80 19.72 9.73 -3.98
C GLN A 80 20.76 10.46 -3.11
N ARG A 81 20.40 11.62 -2.49
CA ARG A 81 21.30 12.33 -1.57
C ARG A 81 21.75 11.48 -0.39
N LYS A 82 20.92 10.54 0.05
CA LYS A 82 21.22 9.60 1.13
C LYS A 82 21.97 8.33 0.66
N GLY A 83 22.40 8.29 -0.61
CA GLY A 83 23.16 7.20 -1.19
C GLY A 83 22.36 5.95 -1.55
N SER A 84 21.04 6.08 -1.71
CA SER A 84 20.16 5.00 -2.11
C SER A 84 19.61 5.23 -3.50
N GLU A 85 19.85 4.28 -4.41
CA GLU A 85 19.38 4.36 -5.78
C GLU A 85 18.02 3.66 -5.91
N PHE A 86 17.01 4.43 -6.32
CA PHE A 86 15.69 3.93 -6.63
C PHE A 86 15.20 4.50 -7.97
N HIS A 87 14.53 3.66 -8.73
CA HIS A 87 13.78 4.07 -9.92
C HIS A 87 12.39 4.56 -9.49
N CYS A 88 11.98 5.67 -10.08
CA CYS A 88 10.69 6.31 -9.83
C CYS A 88 10.18 6.96 -11.11
N ILE A 89 8.90 6.82 -11.38
CA ILE A 89 8.17 7.63 -12.35
C ILE A 89 7.15 8.45 -11.56
N PRO A 90 7.21 9.78 -11.59
CA PRO A 90 6.26 10.62 -10.86
C PRO A 90 4.82 10.29 -11.22
N SER A 91 3.96 10.25 -10.21
CA SER A 91 2.54 9.92 -10.34
C SER A 91 1.73 10.64 -9.27
N ASP A 92 0.43 10.66 -9.42
CA ASP A 92 -0.50 11.31 -8.51
C ASP A 92 -1.28 10.27 -7.70
N ASP A 93 -1.58 10.58 -6.44
CA ASP A 93 -2.31 9.75 -5.49
C ASP A 93 -1.61 8.42 -5.12
N CYS A 94 -1.28 7.57 -6.08
CA CYS A 94 -0.53 6.34 -5.91
C CYS A 94 0.89 6.49 -6.43
N GLY A 95 1.89 5.98 -5.69
CA GLY A 95 3.29 5.99 -6.10
C GLY A 95 3.94 4.61 -6.00
N ILE A 96 4.94 4.38 -6.86
CA ILE A 96 5.80 3.20 -6.79
C ILE A 96 7.24 3.64 -6.95
N ILE A 97 8.11 3.17 -6.04
CA ILE A 97 9.56 3.27 -6.17
C ILE A 97 10.18 1.89 -6.04
N THR A 98 11.29 1.66 -6.70
CA THR A 98 11.92 0.33 -6.77
C THR A 98 13.43 0.43 -6.99
N LYS A 99 14.19 -0.51 -6.40
CA LYS A 99 15.62 -0.68 -6.68
C LYS A 99 15.89 -1.30 -8.05
N TYR A 100 14.85 -1.80 -8.72
CA TYR A 100 14.96 -2.49 -10.01
C TYR A 100 14.44 -1.61 -11.16
N PRO A 101 14.90 -1.83 -12.40
CA PRO A 101 14.45 -1.04 -13.55
C PRO A 101 12.96 -1.13 -13.79
N ILE A 102 12.35 0.00 -14.05
CA ILE A 102 10.94 0.10 -14.45
C ILE A 102 10.84 -0.11 -15.96
N LEU A 103 9.99 -1.04 -16.38
CA LEU A 103 9.69 -1.33 -17.79
C LEU A 103 8.52 -0.50 -18.31
N GLU A 104 7.49 -0.34 -17.49
CA GLU A 104 6.25 0.34 -17.83
C GLU A 104 5.52 0.77 -16.56
N GLN A 105 4.84 1.91 -16.60
CA GLN A 105 3.93 2.35 -15.56
C GLN A 105 2.63 2.90 -16.17
N GLN A 106 1.49 2.51 -15.61
CA GLN A 106 0.18 3.02 -16.04
C GLN A 106 -0.85 2.93 -14.91
N PHE A 107 -1.82 3.82 -14.92
CA PHE A 107 -3.00 3.68 -14.09
C PHE A 107 -3.92 2.61 -14.66
N ILE A 108 -4.33 1.66 -13.81
CA ILE A 108 -5.40 0.69 -14.09
C ILE A 108 -6.75 1.33 -13.79
N TYR A 109 -6.79 2.14 -12.74
CA TYR A 109 -7.91 3.01 -12.43
C TYR A 109 -7.34 4.40 -12.14
N SER A 110 -7.68 5.38 -12.99
CA SER A 110 -7.11 6.73 -12.89
C SER A 110 -7.79 7.54 -11.79
N PRO A 111 -7.04 8.32 -10.98
CA PRO A 111 -7.60 9.29 -10.05
C PRO A 111 -8.51 10.33 -10.73
N GLU A 112 -8.30 10.62 -12.02
CA GLU A 112 -9.13 11.54 -12.82
C GLU A 112 -10.60 11.11 -12.92
N LYS A 113 -10.92 9.84 -12.64
CA LYS A 113 -12.29 9.35 -12.56
C LYS A 113 -13.03 9.77 -11.29
N GLY A 114 -12.39 10.55 -10.44
CA GLY A 114 -13.02 11.26 -9.34
C GLY A 114 -12.50 10.93 -7.95
N PHE A 115 -11.93 9.74 -7.72
CA PHE A 115 -11.49 9.37 -6.37
C PHE A 115 -10.39 8.33 -6.44
N ASN A 116 -9.22 8.64 -5.91
CA ASN A 116 -8.14 7.71 -5.65
C ASN A 116 -7.86 6.73 -6.80
N GLY A 117 -6.76 6.05 -6.80
CA GLY A 117 -6.32 5.31 -7.97
C GLY A 117 -5.78 3.91 -7.70
N VAL A 118 -5.55 3.20 -8.80
CA VAL A 118 -4.76 1.97 -8.84
C VAL A 118 -3.69 2.11 -9.92
N LEU A 119 -2.44 2.20 -9.49
CA LEU A 119 -1.27 2.31 -10.34
C LEU A 119 -0.61 0.95 -10.50
N LYS A 120 -0.27 0.55 -11.73
CA LYS A 120 0.57 -0.61 -12.02
C LYS A 120 1.93 -0.17 -12.52
N THR A 121 2.99 -0.79 -11.98
CA THR A 121 4.35 -0.69 -12.52
C THR A 121 4.89 -2.09 -12.83
N SER A 122 5.32 -2.29 -14.08
CA SER A 122 6.04 -3.48 -14.52
C SER A 122 7.52 -3.29 -14.24
N ILE A 123 8.13 -4.20 -13.48
CA ILE A 123 9.49 -4.10 -12.95
C ILE A 123 10.31 -5.29 -13.44
N ALA A 124 11.53 -5.04 -13.92
CA ALA A 124 12.45 -6.08 -14.33
C ALA A 124 13.25 -6.61 -13.14
N LEU A 125 13.00 -7.85 -12.71
CA LEU A 125 13.95 -8.63 -11.92
C LEU A 125 14.95 -9.36 -12.84
N PRO A 126 16.08 -9.89 -12.33
CA PRO A 126 17.11 -10.51 -13.18
C PRO A 126 16.58 -11.56 -14.16
N GLU A 127 15.62 -12.38 -13.78
CA GLU A 127 15.08 -13.45 -14.62
C GLU A 127 13.56 -13.42 -14.78
N ARG A 128 12.88 -12.44 -14.17
CA ARG A 128 11.42 -12.39 -14.08
C ARG A 128 10.90 -10.96 -14.16
N LYS A 129 9.64 -10.85 -14.47
CA LYS A 129 8.89 -9.60 -14.37
C LYS A 129 7.97 -9.60 -13.15
N VAL A 130 8.00 -8.53 -12.40
CA VAL A 130 7.00 -8.25 -11.36
C VAL A 130 6.04 -7.19 -11.89
N CYS A 131 4.75 -7.41 -11.74
CA CYS A 131 3.74 -6.36 -11.82
C CYS A 131 3.35 -5.99 -10.38
N LEU A 132 3.79 -4.83 -9.96
CA LEU A 132 3.48 -4.25 -8.65
C LEU A 132 2.34 -3.25 -8.82
N TYR A 133 1.29 -3.43 -8.02
CA TYR A 133 0.15 -2.52 -7.97
C TYR A 133 0.21 -1.71 -6.68
N SER A 134 0.11 -0.39 -6.80
CA SER A 134 -0.13 0.52 -5.69
C SER A 134 -1.58 0.94 -5.74
N ALA A 135 -2.33 0.65 -4.68
CA ALA A 135 -3.74 0.97 -4.59
C ALA A 135 -3.98 1.97 -3.46
N HIS A 136 -4.68 3.04 -3.77
CA HIS A 136 -5.31 3.91 -2.79
C HIS A 136 -6.79 3.93 -3.15
N LEU A 137 -7.61 3.19 -2.40
CA LEU A 137 -9.02 3.04 -2.75
C LEU A 137 -9.84 4.19 -2.20
N ASP A 138 -11.02 4.39 -2.78
CA ASP A 138 -11.95 5.46 -2.43
C ASP A 138 -12.25 5.49 -0.91
N TYR A 139 -11.97 6.61 -0.25
CA TYR A 139 -12.17 6.79 1.19
C TYR A 139 -13.63 7.07 1.57
N GLN A 140 -14.48 7.43 0.61
CA GLN A 140 -15.86 7.81 0.87
C GLN A 140 -16.70 6.58 1.26
N HIS A 141 -17.83 6.84 1.90
CA HIS A 141 -18.75 5.79 2.34
C HIS A 141 -18.06 4.69 3.17
N TYR A 142 -17.25 5.12 4.17
CA TYR A 142 -16.53 4.19 5.05
C TYR A 142 -17.49 3.41 5.95
N GLY A 143 -17.95 2.25 5.48
CA GLY A 143 -19.00 1.44 6.10
C GLY A 143 -18.70 1.00 7.53
N ALA A 144 -17.42 0.84 7.88
CA ALA A 144 -16.99 0.42 9.21
C ALA A 144 -17.35 1.40 10.35
N PHE A 145 -17.66 2.65 10.01
CA PHE A 145 -18.12 3.62 11.00
C PHE A 145 -19.59 3.45 11.42
N LEU A 146 -20.42 2.85 10.57
CA LEU A 146 -21.85 2.71 10.86
C LEU A 146 -22.12 1.86 12.13
N PRO A 147 -21.51 0.68 12.33
CA PRO A 147 -21.64 -0.04 13.60
C PRO A 147 -21.08 0.71 14.80
N ARG A 148 -20.10 1.58 14.58
CA ARG A 148 -19.47 2.42 15.61
C ARG A 148 -20.31 3.64 15.98
N GLY A 149 -21.43 3.87 15.28
CA GLY A 149 -22.34 4.99 15.53
C GLY A 149 -21.92 6.31 14.89
N TYR A 150 -21.14 6.24 13.81
CA TYR A 150 -20.72 7.39 13.02
C TYR A 150 -21.11 7.20 11.56
N ASP A 151 -21.45 8.29 10.91
CA ASP A 151 -21.72 8.32 9.46
C ASP A 151 -20.39 8.33 8.70
N GLY A 152 -20.18 7.33 7.85
CA GLY A 152 -18.91 7.13 7.14
C GLY A 152 -18.71 8.03 5.91
N GLN A 153 -19.56 9.05 5.72
CA GLN A 153 -19.40 10.07 4.67
C GLN A 153 -19.19 11.46 5.27
N SER A 154 -19.94 11.80 6.29
CA SER A 154 -19.88 13.10 6.96
C SER A 154 -19.02 13.09 8.22
N TRP A 155 -18.60 11.93 8.69
CA TRP A 155 -17.83 11.68 9.92
C TRP A 155 -18.54 12.14 11.20
N LYS A 156 -19.85 12.38 11.14
CA LYS A 156 -20.64 12.86 12.25
C LYS A 156 -21.20 11.69 13.07
N LYS A 157 -21.24 11.89 14.38
CA LYS A 157 -21.91 10.95 15.29
C LYS A 157 -23.38 10.84 14.94
N MET A 158 -23.86 9.60 14.82
CA MET A 158 -25.27 9.27 14.57
C MET A 158 -26.05 9.11 15.87
N PRO A 159 -27.39 9.23 15.83
CA PRO A 159 -28.24 8.96 17.01
C PRO A 159 -28.13 7.54 17.55
N ALA A 160 -27.86 6.55 16.70
CA ALA A 160 -27.65 5.15 17.06
C ALA A 160 -26.73 4.44 16.05
N PRO A 161 -25.99 3.40 16.48
CA PRO A 161 -25.25 2.52 15.58
C PRO A 161 -26.16 1.79 14.57
N VAL A 162 -25.65 1.55 13.37
CA VAL A 162 -26.30 0.70 12.36
C VAL A 162 -25.57 -0.64 12.32
N THR A 163 -26.21 -1.70 12.85
CA THR A 163 -25.61 -3.04 12.93
C THR A 163 -26.22 -4.03 11.95
N ASN A 164 -27.19 -3.61 11.13
CA ASN A 164 -27.68 -4.43 10.03
C ASN A 164 -26.62 -4.55 8.94
N VAL A 165 -26.05 -5.73 8.76
CA VAL A 165 -24.95 -5.99 7.83
C VAL A 165 -25.30 -5.60 6.39
N ALA A 166 -26.53 -5.88 5.94
CA ALA A 166 -26.95 -5.52 4.59
C ALA A 166 -27.00 -3.99 4.38
N ALA A 167 -27.44 -3.24 5.39
CA ALA A 167 -27.43 -1.77 5.33
C ALA A 167 -26.00 -1.21 5.35
N VAL A 168 -25.10 -1.79 6.16
CA VAL A 168 -23.69 -1.40 6.18
C VAL A 168 -23.03 -1.64 4.83
N LEU A 169 -23.21 -2.81 4.25
CA LEU A 169 -22.66 -3.15 2.93
C LEU A 169 -23.29 -2.28 1.82
N SER A 170 -24.59 -2.03 1.87
CA SER A 170 -25.24 -1.15 0.89
C SER A 170 -24.63 0.25 0.90
N PHE A 171 -24.39 0.82 2.07
CA PHE A 171 -23.71 2.12 2.22
C PHE A 171 -22.25 2.06 1.74
N ASN A 172 -21.51 1.01 2.14
CA ASN A 172 -20.12 0.82 1.73
C ASN A 172 -19.96 0.73 0.22
N ASN A 173 -20.92 0.09 -0.47
CA ASN A 173 -20.89 -0.15 -1.91
C ASN A 173 -21.29 1.08 -2.75
N GLU A 174 -21.66 2.20 -2.12
CA GLU A 174 -21.79 3.49 -2.80
C GLU A 174 -20.44 4.10 -3.18
N SER A 175 -19.34 3.60 -2.60
CA SER A 175 -17.96 3.95 -2.96
C SER A 175 -17.52 3.35 -4.31
N LYS A 176 -16.33 3.75 -4.76
CA LYS A 176 -15.69 3.18 -5.95
C LYS A 176 -14.76 2.00 -5.68
N ARG A 177 -14.60 1.59 -4.43
CA ARG A 177 -13.63 0.56 -4.02
C ARG A 177 -13.79 -0.76 -4.78
N GLU A 178 -15.03 -1.27 -4.90
CA GLU A 178 -15.27 -2.53 -5.61
C GLU A 178 -14.90 -2.43 -7.10
N GLU A 179 -15.25 -1.32 -7.77
CA GLU A 179 -14.89 -1.09 -9.17
C GLU A 179 -13.37 -1.05 -9.34
N GLN A 180 -12.66 -0.36 -8.44
CA GLN A 180 -11.20 -0.28 -8.43
C GLN A 180 -10.55 -1.65 -8.28
N ILE A 181 -11.03 -2.49 -7.35
CA ILE A 181 -10.53 -3.86 -7.13
C ILE A 181 -10.88 -4.76 -8.32
N GLN A 182 -12.04 -4.62 -8.95
CA GLN A 182 -12.40 -5.41 -10.14
C GLN A 182 -11.44 -5.16 -11.29
N GLU A 183 -11.11 -3.90 -11.58
CA GLU A 183 -10.16 -3.56 -12.65
C GLU A 183 -8.74 -4.02 -12.29
N LEU A 184 -8.31 -3.92 -11.02
CA LEU A 184 -7.05 -4.49 -10.55
C LEU A 184 -6.99 -6.01 -10.79
N ILE A 185 -7.98 -6.76 -10.34
CA ILE A 185 -8.03 -8.23 -10.48
C ILE A 185 -7.99 -8.63 -11.95
N LYS A 186 -8.72 -7.92 -12.80
CA LYS A 186 -8.78 -8.17 -14.25
C LYS A 186 -7.41 -7.99 -14.91
N ASP A 187 -6.71 -6.90 -14.64
CA ASP A 187 -5.37 -6.65 -15.18
C ASP A 187 -4.33 -7.61 -14.59
N ALA A 188 -4.34 -7.81 -13.27
CA ALA A 188 -3.43 -8.73 -12.58
C ALA A 188 -3.56 -10.17 -13.09
N THR A 189 -4.79 -10.63 -13.34
CA THR A 189 -5.05 -11.94 -13.94
C THR A 189 -4.43 -12.05 -15.34
N LYS A 190 -4.54 -11.00 -16.15
CA LYS A 190 -3.91 -10.94 -17.49
C LYS A 190 -2.39 -11.01 -17.41
N GLU A 191 -1.78 -10.23 -16.49
CA GLU A 191 -0.32 -10.19 -16.31
C GLU A 191 0.22 -11.51 -15.71
N SER A 192 -0.51 -12.12 -14.79
CA SER A 192 -0.19 -13.44 -14.23
C SER A 192 -0.12 -14.54 -15.30
N ARG A 193 -1.07 -14.54 -16.25
CA ARG A 193 -1.06 -15.49 -17.38
C ARG A 193 0.14 -15.31 -18.32
N LYS A 194 0.78 -14.15 -18.30
CA LYS A 194 2.04 -13.89 -19.03
C LYS A 194 3.28 -14.32 -18.23
N GLY A 195 3.11 -14.90 -17.04
CA GLY A 195 4.19 -15.36 -16.18
C GLY A 195 4.76 -14.30 -15.24
N SER A 196 4.13 -13.13 -15.13
CA SER A 196 4.56 -12.09 -14.20
C SER A 196 4.24 -12.48 -12.75
N ILE A 197 5.14 -12.15 -11.84
CA ILE A 197 4.87 -12.15 -10.41
C ILE A 197 3.91 -10.97 -10.11
N ILE A 198 2.85 -11.22 -9.33
CA ILE A 198 1.85 -10.22 -8.99
C ILE A 198 1.93 -9.89 -7.50
N LEU A 199 2.14 -8.61 -7.21
CA LEU A 199 2.14 -8.02 -5.87
C LEU A 199 1.20 -6.82 -5.86
N VAL A 200 0.45 -6.66 -4.78
CA VAL A 200 -0.43 -5.50 -4.54
C VAL A 200 -0.10 -4.95 -3.17
N GLY A 201 0.20 -3.67 -3.08
CA GLY A 201 0.28 -2.94 -1.81
C GLY A 201 -0.64 -1.74 -1.86
N GLY A 202 -1.25 -1.36 -0.74
CA GLY A 202 -2.08 -0.17 -0.75
C GLY A 202 -2.88 0.07 0.52
N ASP A 203 -3.39 1.27 0.62
CA ASP A 203 -4.45 1.66 1.54
C ASP A 203 -5.81 1.40 0.86
N PHE A 204 -6.56 0.49 1.41
CA PHE A 204 -7.84 0.08 0.81
C PHE A 204 -9.02 0.90 1.29
N ASN A 205 -8.83 1.76 2.30
CA ASN A 205 -9.94 2.48 2.92
C ASN A 205 -11.15 1.59 3.22
N GLU A 206 -10.89 0.33 3.52
CA GLU A 206 -11.85 -0.70 3.89
C GLU A 206 -11.15 -1.78 4.72
N PRO A 207 -11.72 -2.24 5.84
CA PRO A 207 -11.13 -3.30 6.65
C PRO A 207 -11.11 -4.66 5.93
N SER A 208 -10.45 -5.64 6.52
CA SER A 208 -10.49 -7.01 5.99
C SER A 208 -11.68 -7.80 6.52
N HIS A 209 -12.31 -8.59 5.63
CA HIS A 209 -13.32 -9.59 6.02
C HIS A 209 -12.76 -10.63 7.01
N LEU A 210 -11.43 -10.82 7.05
CA LEU A 210 -10.76 -11.73 7.99
C LEU A 210 -10.63 -11.10 9.40
N ASP A 211 -10.81 -9.79 9.51
CA ASP A 211 -10.69 -9.04 10.76
C ASP A 211 -12.04 -8.74 11.41
N TRP A 212 -13.10 -8.58 10.60
CA TRP A 212 -14.48 -8.41 11.06
C TRP A 212 -15.22 -9.76 11.06
N CYS A 213 -14.78 -10.69 11.90
CA CYS A 213 -15.19 -12.08 11.92
C CYS A 213 -15.84 -12.48 13.26
N GLU A 214 -16.23 -13.74 13.41
CA GLU A 214 -16.86 -14.27 14.62
C GLU A 214 -16.02 -13.99 15.89
N ALA A 215 -14.70 -14.07 15.79
CA ALA A 215 -13.80 -13.87 16.92
C ALA A 215 -13.77 -12.41 17.42
N THR A 216 -13.99 -11.45 16.55
CA THR A 216 -13.85 -10.01 16.84
C THR A 216 -15.16 -9.25 16.90
N LYS A 217 -16.30 -9.88 16.62
CA LYS A 217 -17.61 -9.22 16.50
C LYS A 217 -18.03 -8.36 17.71
N ASN A 218 -17.56 -8.71 18.91
CA ASN A 218 -17.85 -7.98 20.14
C ASN A 218 -16.68 -7.10 20.64
N LEU A 219 -15.61 -6.98 19.84
CA LEU A 219 -14.44 -6.15 20.11
C LEU A 219 -14.41 -4.95 19.15
N PHE A 220 -13.53 -4.00 19.40
CA PHE A 220 -13.22 -2.87 18.50
C PHE A 220 -14.46 -2.10 18.03
N ASP A 221 -15.47 -2.04 18.91
CA ASP A 221 -16.79 -1.46 18.64
C ASP A 221 -17.49 -2.00 17.39
N HIS A 222 -17.24 -3.28 17.00
CA HIS A 222 -17.96 -3.97 15.93
C HIS A 222 -19.43 -4.26 16.26
N LYS A 223 -19.84 -4.12 17.55
CA LYS A 223 -21.24 -4.22 18.00
C LYS A 223 -21.99 -5.49 17.57
N GLY A 224 -21.31 -6.64 17.57
CA GLY A 224 -21.87 -7.94 17.20
C GLY A 224 -21.88 -8.20 15.68
N THR A 225 -21.38 -7.30 14.86
CA THR A 225 -21.40 -7.48 13.40
C THR A 225 -20.24 -8.35 12.91
N ILE A 226 -20.54 -9.17 11.89
CA ILE A 226 -19.57 -9.91 11.08
C ILE A 226 -19.79 -9.42 9.66
N ILE A 227 -18.80 -8.74 9.08
CA ILE A 227 -18.97 -8.08 7.79
C ILE A 227 -18.01 -8.68 6.76
N PRO A 228 -18.53 -9.28 5.67
CA PRO A 228 -17.73 -9.79 4.58
C PRO A 228 -17.26 -8.63 3.66
N TRP A 229 -16.34 -7.81 4.14
CA TRP A 229 -15.83 -6.65 3.42
C TRP A 229 -15.42 -7.02 1.99
N PRO A 230 -16.01 -6.37 0.97
CA PRO A 230 -15.94 -6.86 -0.41
C PRO A 230 -14.55 -6.81 -1.02
N CYS A 231 -13.76 -5.78 -0.80
CA CYS A 231 -12.46 -5.63 -1.48
C CYS A 231 -11.51 -6.78 -1.18
N THR A 232 -11.30 -7.07 0.09
CA THR A 232 -10.40 -8.16 0.51
C THR A 232 -10.98 -9.54 0.20
N LEU A 233 -12.31 -9.71 0.26
CA LEU A 233 -12.99 -10.94 -0.12
C LEU A 233 -12.88 -11.22 -1.63
N MET A 234 -13.03 -10.21 -2.47
CA MET A 234 -12.86 -10.32 -3.94
C MET A 234 -11.44 -10.74 -4.30
N LEU A 235 -10.43 -10.13 -3.68
CA LEU A 235 -9.01 -10.52 -3.87
C LEU A 235 -8.78 -11.96 -3.46
N GLN A 236 -9.27 -12.38 -2.29
CA GLN A 236 -9.16 -13.77 -1.83
C GLN A 236 -9.81 -14.74 -2.83
N ASN A 237 -11.02 -14.44 -3.31
CA ASN A 237 -11.73 -15.25 -4.30
C ASN A 237 -11.00 -15.32 -5.66
N ALA A 238 -10.21 -14.29 -5.99
CA ALA A 238 -9.36 -14.26 -7.17
C ALA A 238 -7.99 -14.97 -6.97
N GLY A 239 -7.75 -15.56 -5.78
CA GLY A 239 -6.54 -16.32 -5.47
C GLY A 239 -5.40 -15.50 -4.86
N PHE A 240 -5.64 -14.24 -4.53
CA PHE A 240 -4.68 -13.44 -3.78
C PHE A 240 -4.65 -13.85 -2.31
N VAL A 241 -3.50 -13.67 -1.70
CA VAL A 241 -3.27 -13.98 -0.29
C VAL A 241 -2.84 -12.72 0.45
N ASP A 242 -3.53 -12.43 1.53
CA ASP A 242 -3.16 -11.42 2.51
C ASP A 242 -1.92 -11.89 3.26
N THR A 243 -0.80 -11.20 3.07
CA THR A 243 0.49 -11.58 3.68
C THR A 243 0.42 -11.59 5.20
N TYR A 244 -0.30 -10.63 5.80
CA TYR A 244 -0.38 -10.52 7.25
C TYR A 244 -1.19 -11.69 7.84
N ARG A 245 -2.37 -11.98 7.29
CA ARG A 245 -3.22 -13.07 7.76
C ARG A 245 -2.69 -14.45 7.41
N GLU A 246 -1.82 -14.60 6.42
CA GLU A 246 -1.15 -15.87 6.16
C GLU A 246 -0.21 -16.28 7.31
N LEU A 247 0.54 -15.34 7.89
CA LEU A 247 1.44 -15.63 9.00
C LEU A 247 0.78 -15.47 10.37
N TYR A 248 -0.17 -14.55 10.51
CA TYR A 248 -0.85 -14.23 11.76
C TYR A 248 -2.37 -14.35 11.61
N PRO A 249 -2.91 -15.58 11.52
CA PRO A 249 -4.32 -15.82 11.22
C PRO A 249 -5.27 -15.45 12.36
N ASN A 250 -4.78 -15.23 13.58
CA ASN A 250 -5.64 -14.93 14.74
C ASN A 250 -5.72 -13.41 15.00
N PRO A 251 -6.85 -12.74 14.66
CA PRO A 251 -7.01 -11.31 14.84
C PRO A 251 -7.13 -10.86 16.31
N LEU A 252 -7.33 -11.78 17.25
CA LEU A 252 -7.36 -11.45 18.67
C LEU A 252 -5.98 -11.18 19.23
N THR A 253 -4.98 -11.92 18.78
CA THR A 253 -3.60 -11.79 19.26
C THR A 253 -2.76 -10.89 18.36
N HIS A 254 -3.10 -10.81 17.08
CA HIS A 254 -2.45 -10.02 16.05
C HIS A 254 -3.51 -9.21 15.30
N PRO A 255 -4.11 -8.16 15.91
CA PRO A 255 -5.11 -7.35 15.22
C PRO A 255 -4.57 -6.69 13.97
N GLY A 256 -3.30 -6.30 14.00
CA GLY A 256 -2.63 -5.76 12.84
C GLY A 256 -3.06 -4.33 12.47
N PHE A 257 -3.57 -3.55 13.40
CA PHE A 257 -4.07 -2.22 13.13
C PHE A 257 -3.03 -1.35 12.42
N THR A 258 -3.44 -0.80 11.29
CA THR A 258 -2.63 0.15 10.54
C THR A 258 -3.13 1.58 10.68
N TRP A 259 -4.39 1.77 11.01
CA TRP A 259 -5.01 3.09 11.22
C TRP A 259 -5.94 3.09 12.44
N PRO A 260 -5.98 4.19 13.22
CA PRO A 260 -5.06 5.32 13.20
C PRO A 260 -3.76 5.00 13.95
N ALA A 261 -2.64 5.45 13.38
CA ALA A 261 -1.32 5.36 14.01
C ALA A 261 -1.11 6.48 15.02
N ASP A 262 -0.38 6.20 16.11
CA ASP A 262 0.07 7.25 17.00
C ASP A 262 1.24 8.03 16.38
N ASN A 263 1.00 9.29 16.05
CA ASN A 263 2.01 10.24 15.64
C ASN A 263 2.20 11.28 16.76
N PRO A 264 3.30 11.21 17.54
CA PRO A 264 3.44 11.98 18.76
C PRO A 264 3.59 13.51 18.56
N ILE A 265 3.91 13.96 17.37
CA ILE A 265 4.07 15.39 17.04
C ILE A 265 2.79 16.03 16.50
N ILE A 266 1.79 15.23 16.17
CA ILE A 266 0.49 15.72 15.65
C ILE A 266 -0.53 15.77 16.80
N ASP A 267 -1.39 16.79 16.81
CA ASP A 267 -2.51 16.82 17.77
C ASP A 267 -3.40 15.58 17.55
N VAL A 268 -3.71 14.88 18.62
CA VAL A 268 -4.55 13.67 18.58
C VAL A 268 -5.91 13.91 17.91
N LYS A 269 -6.40 15.13 17.92
CA LYS A 269 -7.65 15.51 17.24
C LYS A 269 -7.57 15.41 15.72
N GLU A 270 -6.38 15.45 15.14
CA GLU A 270 -6.17 15.26 13.72
C GLU A 270 -5.99 13.77 13.35
N LEU A 271 -5.76 12.91 14.37
CA LEU A 271 -5.53 11.48 14.21
C LEU A 271 -6.79 10.63 14.47
N SER A 272 -7.94 11.24 14.72
CA SER A 272 -9.17 10.54 15.10
C SER A 272 -10.38 11.18 14.43
N TRP A 273 -11.20 10.36 13.76
CA TRP A 273 -12.40 10.78 13.06
C TRP A 273 -13.67 10.42 13.85
N ALA A 274 -13.65 9.30 14.59
CA ALA A 274 -14.76 8.80 15.41
C ALA A 274 -14.37 8.77 16.89
N LYS A 275 -14.12 9.92 17.47
CA LYS A 275 -13.47 10.15 18.78
C LYS A 275 -14.01 9.38 19.98
N GLU A 276 -15.26 8.92 19.95
CA GLU A 276 -15.87 8.22 21.08
C GLU A 276 -15.96 6.72 20.85
N SER A 277 -15.49 6.23 19.69
CA SER A 277 -15.48 4.81 19.35
C SER A 277 -14.06 4.26 19.17
N ASP A 278 -13.94 2.95 19.21
CA ASP A 278 -12.72 2.27 18.79
C ASP A 278 -12.75 2.15 17.26
N GLU A 279 -12.04 3.08 16.60
CA GLU A 279 -12.01 3.18 15.15
C GLU A 279 -10.83 2.46 14.50
N ARG A 280 -10.03 1.72 15.31
CA ARG A 280 -8.85 1.03 14.83
C ARG A 280 -9.23 -0.08 13.85
N ASP A 281 -8.61 -0.02 12.67
CA ASP A 281 -8.75 -1.02 11.62
C ASP A 281 -7.40 -1.32 10.96
N ARG A 282 -7.30 -2.46 10.31
CA ARG A 282 -6.25 -2.78 9.37
C ARG A 282 -6.81 -2.53 7.97
N ILE A 283 -6.36 -1.45 7.34
CA ILE A 283 -6.80 -0.98 6.03
C ILE A 283 -5.65 -0.89 5.02
N ASP A 284 -4.41 -1.04 5.48
CA ASP A 284 -3.21 -1.12 4.66
C ASP A 284 -2.78 -2.58 4.49
N PHE A 285 -2.48 -2.99 3.27
CA PHE A 285 -2.25 -4.37 2.93
C PHE A 285 -1.09 -4.58 1.96
N ILE A 286 -0.49 -5.78 2.02
CA ILE A 286 0.26 -6.37 0.92
C ILE A 286 -0.38 -7.72 0.60
N PHE A 287 -0.83 -7.87 -0.65
CA PHE A 287 -1.33 -9.11 -1.22
C PHE A 287 -0.38 -9.65 -2.30
N TYR A 288 -0.39 -10.96 -2.50
CA TYR A 288 0.32 -11.59 -3.61
C TYR A 288 -0.47 -12.76 -4.18
N LEU A 289 -0.23 -13.12 -5.44
CA LEU A 289 -0.73 -14.39 -5.99
C LEU A 289 0.22 -15.53 -5.64
N LYS A 290 -0.31 -16.64 -5.09
CA LYS A 290 0.47 -17.86 -4.81
C LYS A 290 1.00 -18.51 -6.09
N ASN A 291 2.02 -19.34 -5.94
CA ASN A 291 2.60 -20.22 -6.99
C ASN A 291 3.30 -19.48 -8.14
N GLN A 292 3.78 -18.27 -7.92
CA GLN A 292 4.54 -17.48 -8.90
C GLN A 292 6.03 -17.37 -8.53
N GLY A 293 6.60 -18.36 -7.87
CA GLY A 293 8.01 -18.32 -7.45
C GLY A 293 8.26 -17.43 -6.22
N LEU A 294 7.21 -17.03 -5.49
CA LEU A 294 7.33 -16.34 -4.21
C LEU A 294 6.99 -17.26 -3.05
N LYS A 295 7.77 -17.18 -1.98
CA LYS A 295 7.43 -17.74 -0.68
C LYS A 295 7.50 -16.64 0.37
N LEU A 296 6.37 -16.35 1.03
CA LEU A 296 6.37 -15.42 2.15
C LEU A 296 7.23 -15.98 3.30
N LYS A 297 8.14 -15.15 3.81
CA LYS A 297 9.08 -15.48 4.90
C LYS A 297 8.75 -14.75 6.18
N ASN A 298 8.41 -13.47 6.05
CA ASN A 298 8.11 -12.62 7.18
C ASN A 298 7.18 -11.50 6.76
N VAL A 299 6.41 -10.99 7.71
CA VAL A 299 5.65 -9.75 7.57
C VAL A 299 5.64 -9.03 8.91
N SER A 300 5.72 -7.73 8.88
CA SER A 300 5.63 -6.87 10.07
C SER A 300 4.88 -5.59 9.74
N ILE A 301 4.32 -4.97 10.75
CA ILE A 301 3.79 -3.62 10.67
C ILE A 301 4.97 -2.67 10.79
N ALA A 302 5.12 -1.72 9.86
CA ALA A 302 6.13 -0.68 9.90
C ALA A 302 5.54 0.58 10.53
N GLY A 303 6.05 1.01 11.66
CA GLY A 303 5.55 2.22 12.31
C GLY A 303 5.67 2.23 13.83
N PRO A 304 4.93 3.14 14.49
CA PRO A 304 4.90 3.24 15.93
C PRO A 304 4.16 2.04 16.56
N THR A 305 4.47 1.73 17.82
CA THR A 305 3.71 0.73 18.59
C THR A 305 2.34 1.24 18.99
N GLY A 306 2.21 2.55 19.22
CA GLY A 306 0.97 3.20 19.63
C GLY A 306 -0.09 3.27 18.52
N THR A 307 -1.32 3.45 18.97
CA THR A 307 -2.52 3.71 18.14
C THR A 307 -3.34 4.83 18.81
N ILE A 308 -4.40 5.26 18.16
CA ILE A 308 -5.40 6.13 18.80
C ILE A 308 -6.63 5.29 19.12
N LEU A 309 -7.07 5.37 20.37
CA LEU A 309 -8.25 4.67 20.86
C LEU A 309 -9.19 5.69 21.52
N LYS A 310 -10.38 5.84 20.99
CA LYS A 310 -11.40 6.78 21.51
C LYS A 310 -10.87 8.21 21.69
N GLY A 311 -10.12 8.67 20.69
CA GLY A 311 -9.55 10.01 20.68
C GLY A 311 -8.36 10.22 21.62
N GLU A 312 -7.81 9.17 22.19
CA GLU A 312 -6.65 9.21 23.10
C GLU A 312 -5.53 8.33 22.60
N ARG A 313 -4.27 8.71 22.89
CA ARG A 313 -3.09 7.90 22.58
C ARG A 313 -3.11 6.63 23.40
N ASN A 314 -2.90 5.50 22.77
CA ASN A 314 -2.98 4.20 23.40
C ASN A 314 -1.81 3.30 22.96
N SER A 315 -1.29 2.52 23.88
CA SER A 315 -0.24 1.52 23.67
C SER A 315 -0.74 0.15 24.04
N ASP A 316 -1.64 -0.41 23.21
CA ASP A 316 -2.15 -1.76 23.46
C ASP A 316 -1.04 -2.81 23.32
N PRO A 317 -0.93 -3.72 24.28
CA PRO A 317 -0.01 -4.85 24.18
C PRO A 317 -0.57 -5.89 23.20
N THR A 318 -0.31 -5.73 21.93
CA THR A 318 -0.58 -6.74 20.90
C THR A 318 0.65 -7.63 20.71
N LYS A 319 0.47 -8.80 20.07
CA LYS A 319 1.58 -9.65 19.63
C LYS A 319 2.04 -9.32 18.21
N ASP A 320 1.55 -8.21 17.67
CA ASP A 320 1.92 -7.78 16.33
C ASP A 320 3.44 -7.59 16.21
N PRO A 321 4.10 -8.15 15.20
CA PRO A 321 5.50 -7.85 14.92
C PRO A 321 5.60 -6.44 14.36
N ILE A 322 6.17 -5.52 15.12
CA ILE A 322 6.32 -4.12 14.72
C ILE A 322 7.77 -3.83 14.36
N PHE A 323 7.98 -3.35 13.14
CA PHE A 323 9.24 -2.77 12.70
C PHE A 323 9.21 -1.27 13.02
N THR A 324 9.85 -0.89 14.13
CA THR A 324 9.96 0.51 14.54
C THR A 324 11.13 1.17 13.83
N THR A 325 10.91 2.35 13.27
CA THR A 325 11.97 3.20 12.75
C THR A 325 12.57 4.03 13.88
N LYS A 326 13.84 4.38 13.75
CA LYS A 326 14.53 5.26 14.73
C LYS A 326 14.06 6.71 14.63
N ASN A 327 13.42 7.07 13.54
CA ASN A 327 12.98 8.42 13.22
C ASN A 327 11.55 8.66 13.68
N THR A 328 11.18 9.94 13.75
CA THR A 328 9.79 10.38 13.95
C THR A 328 8.90 9.78 12.86
N TRP A 329 7.71 9.32 13.25
CA TRP A 329 6.72 8.83 12.31
C TRP A 329 6.01 9.99 11.61
N THR A 330 5.70 9.84 10.31
CA THR A 330 5.22 10.94 9.47
C THR A 330 3.74 10.85 9.09
N SER A 331 3.10 9.72 9.38
CA SER A 331 1.76 9.41 8.89
C SER A 331 0.79 9.15 10.05
N ASP A 332 -0.50 9.25 9.79
CA ASP A 332 -1.58 8.74 10.60
C ASP A 332 -1.88 7.25 10.31
N HIS A 333 -1.18 6.66 9.32
CA HIS A 333 -1.17 5.24 9.06
C HIS A 333 0.14 4.58 9.52
N LYS A 334 0.10 3.27 9.79
CA LYS A 334 1.27 2.39 9.81
C LYS A 334 1.37 1.68 8.46
N GLY A 335 2.59 1.34 8.05
CA GLY A 335 2.84 0.57 6.84
C GLY A 335 2.88 -0.94 7.08
N ILE A 336 3.02 -1.70 5.99
CA ILE A 336 3.26 -3.15 6.02
C ILE A 336 4.59 -3.43 5.32
N LEU A 337 5.44 -4.22 5.95
CA LEU A 337 6.70 -4.71 5.38
C LEU A 337 6.64 -6.23 5.23
N ALA A 338 6.62 -6.72 4.00
CA ALA A 338 6.64 -8.15 3.68
C ALA A 338 7.98 -8.57 3.09
N ILE A 339 8.47 -9.75 3.48
CA ILE A 339 9.72 -10.33 2.98
C ILE A 339 9.41 -11.66 2.31
N PHE A 340 9.72 -11.75 1.04
CA PHE A 340 9.54 -12.95 0.23
C PHE A 340 10.90 -13.57 -0.12
N LEU A 341 10.95 -14.89 -0.19
CA LEU A 341 12.01 -15.63 -0.85
C LEU A 341 11.62 -15.81 -2.32
N LEU A 342 12.50 -15.38 -3.22
CA LEU A 342 12.41 -15.73 -4.65
C LEU A 342 12.85 -17.18 -4.81
N ARG A 343 12.04 -17.98 -5.51
CA ARG A 343 12.34 -19.37 -5.87
C ARG A 343 12.58 -19.44 -7.37
N ASP A 344 13.52 -20.26 -7.73
CA ASP A 344 13.83 -20.62 -9.12
C ASP A 344 12.65 -21.28 -9.83
#